data_022033dd57d04ed8e69e15299c134fdf
#
_entry.id   022033dd57d04ed8e69e15299c134fdf
#
_cell.length_a   1.000
_cell.length_b   1.000
_cell.length_c   1.000
_cell.angle_alpha   90.00
_cell.angle_beta   90.00
_cell.angle_gamma   90.00
#
_symmetry.space_group_name_H-M   'P 1'
#
loop_
_entity.id
_entity.type
_entity.pdbx_description
1 polymer ?
#
loop_
_entity_poly.entity_id
_entity_poly.type
_entity_poly.pdbx_seq_one_letter_code
_entity_poly.pdbx_strand_id
1 'polypeptide(L)'
;MINKLIIEALEPLKIPVSFQKYTGKAKQYITFHEYLVNGKSYEDDDETLTSHYVQVDVWSKEDYTEIVEQIKSLLTNKGFKRLDEIDMYENDTHIYHKGIKFYYLEKREEI
;
A
#
# COMPACT_ATOMS: atom_id res chain seq x y z
N MET A 1 -7.87 -7.32 -8.85
CA MET A 1 -6.47 -7.55 -8.45
C MET A 1 -6.00 -6.43 -7.54
N ILE A 2 -5.43 -6.78 -6.42
CA ILE A 2 -5.07 -5.81 -5.37
C ILE A 2 -4.02 -4.78 -5.83
N ASN A 3 -3.01 -5.21 -6.57
CA ASN A 3 -1.95 -4.31 -7.01
C ASN A 3 -2.48 -3.19 -7.91
N LYS A 4 -3.36 -3.54 -8.83
CA LYS A 4 -3.99 -2.57 -9.71
C LYS A 4 -4.84 -1.58 -8.93
N LEU A 5 -5.58 -2.06 -7.94
CA LEU A 5 -6.41 -1.22 -7.09
C LEU A 5 -5.57 -0.18 -6.34
N ILE A 6 -4.42 -0.60 -5.81
CA ILE A 6 -3.52 0.31 -5.09
C ILE A 6 -2.95 1.36 -6.02
N ILE A 7 -2.45 0.94 -7.19
CA ILE A 7 -1.86 1.86 -8.16
C ILE A 7 -2.89 2.90 -8.61
N GLU A 8 -4.10 2.46 -8.93
CA GLU A 8 -5.17 3.37 -9.35
C GLU A 8 -5.60 4.32 -8.22
N ALA A 9 -5.68 3.81 -6.99
CA ALA A 9 -6.06 4.62 -5.84
C ALA A 9 -5.08 5.76 -5.57
N LEU A 10 -3.80 5.51 -5.78
CA LEU A 10 -2.73 6.48 -5.50
C LEU A 10 -2.36 7.36 -6.69
N GLU A 11 -2.97 7.13 -7.85
CA GLU A 11 -2.72 7.92 -9.05
C GLU A 11 -2.88 9.43 -8.86
N PRO A 12 -3.87 9.93 -8.11
CA PRO A 12 -4.01 11.37 -7.88
C PRO A 12 -2.81 12.05 -7.24
N LEU A 13 -1.93 11.32 -6.57
CA LEU A 13 -0.75 11.88 -5.94
C LEU A 13 0.29 12.35 -6.96
N LYS A 14 0.27 11.77 -8.16
CA LYS A 14 1.18 12.11 -9.28
C LYS A 14 2.65 11.94 -8.93
N ILE A 15 2.95 10.97 -8.09
CA ILE A 15 4.32 10.54 -7.81
C ILE A 15 4.45 9.06 -8.19
N PRO A 16 5.66 8.57 -8.49
CA PRO A 16 5.82 7.18 -8.89
C PRO A 16 5.33 6.20 -7.82
N VAL A 17 4.53 5.22 -8.25
CA VAL A 17 4.05 4.13 -7.39
C VAL A 17 4.43 2.83 -8.06
N SER A 18 5.20 2.00 -7.38
CA SER A 18 5.72 0.76 -7.95
C SER A 18 5.53 -0.41 -7.01
N PHE A 19 5.31 -1.59 -7.59
CA PHE A 19 5.24 -2.82 -6.83
C PHE A 19 6.64 -3.27 -6.42
N GLN A 20 6.85 -3.42 -5.12
CA GLN A 20 8.09 -3.88 -4.47
C GLN A 20 9.32 -3.00 -4.67
N LYS A 21 9.60 -2.55 -5.86
CA LYS A 21 10.86 -1.89 -6.16
C LYS A 21 10.69 -0.72 -7.12
N TYR A 22 11.39 0.36 -6.85
CA TYR A 22 11.45 1.53 -7.72
C TYR A 22 12.89 1.73 -8.21
N THR A 23 13.06 1.85 -9.52
CA THR A 23 14.38 2.01 -10.14
C THR A 23 14.61 3.39 -10.75
N GLY A 24 13.65 4.32 -10.59
CA GLY A 24 13.77 5.67 -11.15
C GLY A 24 14.61 6.61 -10.28
N LYS A 25 14.52 7.90 -10.60
CA LYS A 25 15.33 8.95 -9.96
C LYS A 25 14.49 10.03 -9.27
N ALA A 26 13.21 9.81 -9.06
CA ALA A 26 12.37 10.78 -8.38
C ALA A 26 12.79 10.95 -6.93
N LYS A 27 12.65 12.18 -6.42
CA LYS A 27 12.99 12.48 -5.01
C LYS A 27 11.96 11.92 -4.04
N GLN A 28 10.75 11.68 -4.51
CA GLN A 28 9.69 11.03 -3.74
C GLN A 28 9.09 9.93 -4.59
N TYR A 29 8.89 8.79 -3.98
CA TYR A 29 8.22 7.67 -4.64
C TYR A 29 7.60 6.75 -3.61
N ILE A 30 6.71 5.90 -4.07
CA ILE A 30 5.99 4.95 -3.23
C ILE A 30 6.24 3.55 -3.78
N THR A 31 6.52 2.62 -2.88
CA THR A 31 6.52 1.19 -3.20
C THR A 31 5.51 0.50 -2.30
N PHE A 32 5.01 -0.65 -2.74
CA PHE A 32 4.09 -1.42 -1.92
C PHE A 32 4.27 -2.91 -2.17
N HIS A 33 3.87 -3.72 -1.20
CA HIS A 33 3.89 -5.17 -1.32
C HIS A 33 2.90 -5.78 -0.33
N GLU A 34 2.45 -6.98 -0.64
CA GLU A 34 1.65 -7.75 0.30
C GLU A 34 2.59 -8.60 1.15
N TYR A 35 2.47 -8.48 2.46
CA TYR A 35 3.29 -9.28 3.35
C TYR A 35 2.54 -10.49 3.91
N LEU A 36 1.23 -10.56 3.70
CA LEU A 36 0.41 -11.69 4.10
C LEU A 36 -0.89 -11.71 3.33
N VAL A 37 -1.29 -12.87 2.82
CA VAL A 37 -2.57 -13.08 2.16
C VAL A 37 -3.21 -14.32 2.76
N ASN A 38 -4.45 -14.20 3.24
CA ASN A 38 -5.18 -15.31 3.85
C ASN A 38 -6.59 -15.44 3.29
N GLY A 39 -7.01 -16.68 3.03
CA GLY A 39 -8.41 -17.00 2.79
C GLY A 39 -9.16 -17.04 4.12
N LYS A 40 -10.38 -16.51 4.15
CA LYS A 40 -11.17 -16.43 5.38
C LYS A 40 -12.42 -17.27 5.39
N SER A 41 -13.07 -17.47 4.27
CA SER A 41 -14.28 -18.24 4.19
C SER A 41 -14.24 -19.15 3.00
N TYR A 42 -14.76 -20.35 3.18
CA TYR A 42 -14.77 -21.37 2.14
C TYR A 42 -16.17 -21.96 2.01
N GLU A 43 -16.64 -22.07 0.78
CA GLU A 43 -17.86 -22.78 0.42
C GLU A 43 -17.52 -23.75 -0.70
N ASP A 44 -17.90 -25.03 -0.54
CA ASP A 44 -17.60 -26.07 -1.53
C ASP A 44 -16.10 -26.11 -1.88
N ASP A 45 -15.25 -25.96 -0.86
CA ASP A 45 -13.79 -25.93 -0.98
C ASP A 45 -13.25 -24.70 -1.75
N ASP A 46 -14.09 -23.71 -2.04
CA ASP A 46 -13.67 -22.47 -2.68
C ASP A 46 -13.54 -21.34 -1.68
N GLU A 47 -12.49 -20.55 -1.84
CA GLU A 47 -12.28 -19.38 -1.03
C GLU A 47 -13.28 -18.28 -1.42
N THR A 48 -14.03 -17.75 -0.45
CA THR A 48 -15.03 -16.70 -0.70
C THR A 48 -14.58 -15.33 -0.23
N LEU A 49 -13.68 -15.27 0.74
CA LEU A 49 -13.11 -14.01 1.25
C LEU A 49 -11.60 -14.15 1.33
N THR A 50 -10.90 -13.12 0.90
CA THR A 50 -9.45 -13.08 0.98
C THR A 50 -9.01 -11.85 1.76
N SER A 51 -8.17 -12.06 2.77
CA SER A 51 -7.58 -10.97 3.55
C SER A 51 -6.23 -10.62 2.97
N HIS A 52 -6.06 -9.36 2.64
CA HIS A 52 -4.81 -8.82 2.12
C HIS A 52 -4.17 -7.91 3.17
N TYR A 53 -2.92 -8.15 3.47
CA TYR A 53 -2.13 -7.29 4.35
C TYR A 53 -1.03 -6.66 3.52
N VAL A 54 -1.10 -5.35 3.37
CA VAL A 54 -0.26 -4.59 2.44
C VAL A 54 0.56 -3.58 3.21
N GLN A 55 1.83 -3.46 2.85
CA GLN A 55 2.66 -2.38 3.34
C GLN A 55 2.90 -1.40 2.21
N VAL A 56 2.61 -0.14 2.47
CA VAL A 56 2.87 0.97 1.54
C VAL A 56 4.03 1.76 2.13
N ASP A 57 5.10 1.90 1.36
CA ASP A 57 6.30 2.59 1.79
C ASP A 57 6.45 3.90 1.02
N VAL A 58 6.59 5.00 1.76
CA VAL A 58 6.88 6.30 1.20
C VAL A 58 8.37 6.59 1.39
N TRP A 59 9.03 6.91 0.30
CA TRP A 59 10.46 7.24 0.28
C TRP A 59 10.59 8.69 -0.15
N SER A 60 11.25 9.51 0.65
CA SER A 60 11.32 10.94 0.36
C SER A 60 12.59 11.57 0.89
N LYS A 61 13.14 12.52 0.13
CA LYS A 61 14.27 13.35 0.59
C LYS A 61 13.78 14.62 1.29
N GLU A 62 12.47 14.81 1.37
CA GLU A 62 11.86 15.99 1.97
C GLU A 62 10.66 15.57 2.83
N ASP A 63 9.96 16.52 3.41
CA ASP A 63 8.82 16.26 4.29
C ASP A 63 7.74 15.48 3.53
N TYR A 64 7.28 14.38 4.10
CA TYR A 64 6.26 13.52 3.50
C TYR A 64 4.93 13.53 4.26
N THR A 65 4.78 14.39 5.25
CA THR A 65 3.60 14.40 6.12
C THR A 65 2.30 14.50 5.34
N GLU A 66 2.22 15.42 4.40
CA GLU A 66 1.01 15.62 3.61
C GLU A 66 0.71 14.43 2.69
N ILE A 67 1.76 13.89 2.06
CA ILE A 67 1.61 12.71 1.18
C ILE A 67 1.08 11.52 1.97
N VAL A 68 1.60 11.30 3.16
CA VAL A 68 1.16 10.20 4.03
C VAL A 68 -0.32 10.34 4.35
N GLU A 69 -0.79 11.54 4.70
CA GLU A 69 -2.20 11.76 5.00
C GLU A 69 -3.08 11.54 3.77
N GLN A 70 -2.61 11.95 2.61
CA GLN A 70 -3.34 11.71 1.36
C GLN A 70 -3.41 10.21 1.02
N ILE A 71 -2.33 9.47 1.22
CA ILE A 71 -2.34 8.02 1.02
C ILE A 71 -3.39 7.36 1.90
N LYS A 72 -3.41 7.72 3.18
CA LYS A 72 -4.37 7.15 4.13
C LYS A 72 -5.80 7.42 3.68
N SER A 73 -6.10 8.64 3.26
CA SER A 73 -7.43 9.00 2.77
C SER A 73 -7.81 8.26 1.49
N LEU A 74 -6.92 8.23 0.52
CA LEU A 74 -7.19 7.59 -0.77
C LEU A 74 -7.42 6.09 -0.62
N LEU A 75 -6.61 5.40 0.17
CA LEU A 75 -6.77 3.97 0.37
C LEU A 75 -7.97 3.64 1.25
N THR A 76 -8.24 4.43 2.28
CA THR A 76 -9.44 4.26 3.10
C THR A 76 -10.70 4.39 2.26
N ASN A 77 -10.74 5.32 1.32
CA ASN A 77 -11.88 5.49 0.42
C ASN A 77 -12.09 4.29 -0.50
N LYS A 78 -11.06 3.49 -0.71
CA LYS A 78 -11.14 2.27 -1.52
C LYS A 78 -11.40 1.02 -0.68
N GLY A 79 -11.65 1.18 0.61
CA GLY A 79 -11.98 0.06 1.49
C GLY A 79 -10.81 -0.52 2.28
N PHE A 80 -9.63 0.09 2.19
CA PHE A 80 -8.48 -0.34 2.99
C PHE A 80 -8.60 0.19 4.41
N LYS A 81 -8.16 -0.59 5.38
CA LYS A 81 -8.12 -0.18 6.78
C LYS A 81 -6.67 -0.04 7.21
N ARG A 82 -6.30 1.14 7.72
CA ARG A 82 -4.95 1.35 8.24
C ARG A 82 -4.76 0.57 9.53
N LEU A 83 -3.65 -0.12 9.64
CA LEU A 83 -3.27 -0.88 10.83
C LEU A 83 -2.28 -0.09 11.68
N ASP A 84 -1.03 0.01 11.22
CA ASP A 84 0.00 0.74 11.93
C ASP A 84 0.96 1.39 10.96
N GLU A 85 1.83 2.24 11.47
CA GLU A 85 2.81 2.98 10.67
C GLU A 85 4.11 3.09 11.45
N ILE A 86 5.22 3.19 10.71
CA ILE A 86 6.53 3.35 11.30
C ILE A 86 7.36 4.34 10.48
N ASP A 87 8.05 5.23 11.18
CA ASP A 87 8.99 6.17 10.56
C ASP A 87 10.40 5.62 10.67
N MET A 88 11.14 5.71 9.56
CA MET A 88 12.51 5.26 9.49
C MET A 88 13.34 6.32 8.75
N TYR A 89 14.66 6.27 8.94
CA TYR A 89 15.55 7.15 8.23
C TYR A 89 16.79 6.36 7.83
N GLU A 90 17.14 6.41 6.54
CA GLU A 90 18.32 5.73 6.04
C GLU A 90 19.51 6.69 6.01
N ASN A 91 20.51 6.45 6.86
CA ASN A 91 21.67 7.31 6.99
C ASN A 91 22.52 7.36 5.72
N ASP A 92 22.68 6.23 5.04
CA ASP A 92 23.56 6.15 3.87
C ASP A 92 23.06 6.98 2.69
N THR A 93 21.74 7.01 2.48
CA THR A 93 21.13 7.70 1.35
C THR A 93 20.47 9.01 1.72
N HIS A 94 20.36 9.31 3.01
CA HIS A 94 19.67 10.47 3.54
C HIS A 94 18.19 10.53 3.09
N ILE A 95 17.54 9.35 3.08
CA ILE A 95 16.15 9.22 2.67
C ILE A 95 15.28 8.94 3.89
N TYR A 96 14.19 9.72 4.02
CA TYR A 96 13.14 9.43 4.98
C TYR A 96 12.25 8.33 4.43
N HIS A 97 11.88 7.39 5.28
CA HIS A 97 11.10 6.24 4.88
C HIS A 97 9.94 6.05 5.86
N LYS A 98 8.73 6.04 5.34
CA LYS A 98 7.51 5.80 6.13
C LYS A 98 6.86 4.53 5.64
N GLY A 99 6.70 3.56 6.53
CA GLY A 99 5.95 2.34 6.23
C GLY A 99 4.56 2.43 6.83
N ILE A 100 3.52 2.18 6.03
CA ILE A 100 2.13 2.20 6.46
C ILE A 100 1.52 0.85 6.12
N LYS A 101 0.97 0.18 7.13
CA LYS A 101 0.35 -1.13 6.93
C LYS A 101 -1.17 -0.98 6.82
N PHE A 102 -1.74 -1.68 5.85
CA PHE A 102 -3.17 -1.68 5.59
C PHE A 102 -3.71 -3.09 5.51
N TYR A 103 -4.99 -3.20 5.80
CA TYR A 103 -5.75 -4.43 5.65
C TYR A 103 -6.85 -4.20 4.63
N TYR A 104 -7.05 -5.15 3.73
CA TYR A 104 -8.12 -5.12 2.75
C TYR A 104 -8.78 -6.48 2.66
N LEU A 105 -10.11 -6.51 2.81
CA LEU A 105 -10.88 -7.73 2.69
C LEU A 105 -11.52 -7.78 1.31
N GLU A 106 -11.07 -8.70 0.49
CA GLU A 106 -11.60 -8.90 -0.84
C GLU A 106 -12.67 -9.99 -0.81
N LYS A 107 -13.84 -9.66 -1.34
CA LYS A 107 -14.93 -10.62 -1.46
C LYS A 107 -14.93 -11.15 -2.89
N ARG A 108 -14.84 -12.47 -3.01
CA ARG A 108 -14.94 -13.11 -4.31
C ARG A 108 -16.39 -13.12 -4.75
N GLU A 109 -16.65 -12.59 -5.95
CA GLU A 109 -17.98 -12.62 -6.51
C GLU A 109 -18.25 -13.99 -7.13
N GLU A 110 -19.41 -14.54 -6.82
CA GLU A 110 -19.87 -15.76 -7.46
C GLU A 110 -20.48 -15.41 -8.82
N ILE A 111 -20.10 -16.15 -9.82
CA ILE A 111 -20.64 -15.98 -11.18
C ILE A 111 -21.78 -16.96 -11.37
#